data_28242deebe130e7226003cda68360d06
#
_entry.id   28242deebe130e7226003cda68360d06
#
_cell.length_a   1.000
_cell.length_b   1.000
_cell.length_c   1.000
_cell.angle_alpha   90.00
_cell.angle_beta   90.00
_cell.angle_gamma   90.00
#
_symmetry.space_group_name_H-M   'P 1'
#
loop_
_entity.id
_entity.type
_entity.pdbx_description
1 polymer ?
#
loop_
_entity_poly.entity_id
_entity_poly.type
_entity_poly.pdbx_seq_one_letter_code
_entity_poly.pdbx_strand_id
1 'polypeptide(L)'
;DKEMYEWYKQLLWIRKKHACISEGELIGAITKDEEETIVLIRKNVEETIALIFNCSSNAKNFSEYEGKYNLLRDEPFNGKVEGLDAAVIVL
;
A
#
# COMPACT_ATOMS: atom_id res chain seq x y z
N ASP A 1 10.63 9.75 14.69
CA ASP A 1 11.48 8.84 13.95
C ASP A 1 11.66 9.33 12.52
N LYS A 2 12.88 9.47 12.10
CA LYS A 2 13.24 10.02 10.79
C LYS A 2 12.74 9.16 9.63
N GLU A 3 12.83 7.84 9.73
CA GLU A 3 12.32 6.92 8.72
C GLU A 3 10.81 7.01 8.57
N MET A 4 10.11 7.09 9.68
CA MET A 4 8.67 7.21 9.72
C MET A 4 8.21 8.53 9.09
N TYR A 5 8.94 9.59 9.35
CA TYR A 5 8.68 10.91 8.77
C TYR A 5 8.82 10.90 7.25
N GLU A 6 9.90 10.31 6.73
CA GLU A 6 10.14 10.20 5.30
C GLU A 6 9.06 9.36 4.62
N TRP A 7 8.70 8.24 5.23
CA TRP A 7 7.64 7.37 4.76
C TRP A 7 6.30 8.12 4.67
N TYR A 8 5.97 8.86 5.70
CA TYR A 8 4.74 9.65 5.77
C TYR A 8 4.70 10.74 4.69
N LYS A 9 5.82 11.44 4.50
CA LYS A 9 5.93 12.45 3.44
C LYS A 9 5.72 11.85 2.06
N GLN A 10 6.32 10.71 1.80
CA GLN A 10 6.21 10.01 0.52
C GLN A 10 4.77 9.58 0.26
N LEU A 11 4.10 9.09 1.29
CA LEU A 11 2.69 8.68 1.18
C LEU A 11 1.78 9.88 0.87
N LEU A 12 2.01 11.02 1.52
CA LEU A 12 1.27 12.24 1.25
C LEU A 12 1.48 12.73 -0.18
N TRP A 13 2.71 12.65 -0.67
CA TRP A 13 3.04 13.06 -2.02
C TRP A 13 2.33 12.17 -3.06
N ILE A 14 2.33 10.87 -2.83
CA ILE A 14 1.63 9.91 -3.70
C ILE A 14 0.13 10.19 -3.69
N ARG A 15 -0.44 10.43 -2.53
CA ARG A 15 -1.87 10.77 -2.39
C ARG A 15 -2.24 12.01 -3.19
N LYS A 16 -1.36 12.99 -3.21
CA LYS A 16 -1.55 14.24 -3.94
C LYS A 16 -1.50 14.01 -5.44
N LYS A 17 -0.59 13.16 -5.90
CA LYS A 17 -0.39 12.85 -7.31
C LYS A 17 -1.45 11.91 -7.87
N HIS A 18 -1.97 10.99 -7.05
CA HIS A 18 -2.94 9.99 -7.48
C HIS A 18 -4.31 10.24 -6.83
N ALA A 19 -5.20 10.86 -7.58
CA ALA A 19 -6.53 11.20 -7.11
C ALA A 19 -7.33 10.01 -6.60
N CYS A 20 -7.05 8.79 -7.10
CA CYS A 20 -7.68 7.57 -6.64
C CYS A 20 -7.54 7.37 -5.13
N ILE A 21 -6.39 7.73 -4.56
CA ILE A 21 -6.13 7.56 -3.13
C ILE A 21 -6.94 8.54 -2.28
N SER A 22 -7.07 9.78 -2.73
CA SER A 22 -7.77 10.82 -1.97
C SER A 22 -9.25 10.94 -2.33
N GLU A 23 -9.62 10.68 -3.58
CA GLU A 23 -10.98 10.88 -4.09
C GLU A 23 -11.65 9.59 -4.57
N GLY A 24 -10.88 8.52 -4.69
CA GLY A 24 -11.40 7.23 -5.12
C GLY A 24 -12.34 6.61 -4.10
N GLU A 25 -13.25 5.75 -4.57
CA GLU A 25 -14.15 5.02 -3.71
C GLU A 25 -13.44 3.85 -3.06
N LEU A 26 -13.67 3.64 -1.77
CA LEU A 26 -13.19 2.47 -1.06
C LEU A 26 -14.08 1.29 -1.41
N ILE A 27 -13.57 0.37 -2.23
CA ILE A 27 -14.33 -0.80 -2.69
C ILE A 27 -14.03 -2.07 -1.90
N GLY A 28 -13.01 -2.06 -1.04
CA GLY A 28 -12.71 -3.23 -0.23
C GLY A 28 -11.73 -2.90 0.88
N ALA A 29 -11.85 -3.64 1.97
CA ALA A 29 -10.92 -3.55 3.08
C ALA A 29 -10.76 -4.96 3.65
N ILE A 30 -9.52 -5.43 3.70
CA ILE A 30 -9.19 -6.75 4.24
C ILE A 30 -8.29 -6.55 5.45
N THR A 31 -8.79 -6.95 6.62
CA THR A 31 -8.02 -6.86 7.86
C THR A 31 -7.77 -8.26 8.37
N LYS A 32 -6.51 -8.59 8.58
CA LYS A 32 -6.12 -9.89 9.15
C LYS A 32 -5.46 -9.63 10.50
N ASP A 33 -6.27 -9.69 11.55
CA ASP A 33 -5.80 -9.39 12.91
C ASP A 33 -4.66 -10.29 13.36
N GLU A 34 -4.72 -11.57 13.00
CA GLU A 34 -3.68 -12.54 13.37
C GLU A 34 -2.35 -12.23 12.70
N GLU A 35 -2.37 -11.66 11.51
CA GLU A 35 -1.18 -11.30 10.76
C GLU A 35 -0.80 -9.83 10.95
N GLU A 36 -1.66 -9.07 11.60
CA GLU A 36 -1.49 -7.63 11.84
C GLU A 36 -1.29 -6.86 10.53
N THR A 37 -2.09 -7.21 9.51
CA THR A 37 -2.04 -6.58 8.20
C THR A 37 -3.38 -5.99 7.80
N ILE A 38 -3.33 -4.90 7.04
CA ILE A 38 -4.52 -4.21 6.51
C ILE A 38 -4.29 -3.95 5.03
N VAL A 39 -5.28 -4.28 4.20
CA VAL A 39 -5.27 -3.94 2.77
C VAL A 39 -6.53 -3.15 2.46
N LEU A 40 -6.37 -1.94 1.96
CA LEU A 40 -7.48 -1.09 1.54
C LEU A 40 -7.44 -0.94 0.02
N ILE A 41 -8.55 -1.22 -0.64
CA ILE A 41 -8.66 -1.12 -2.10
C ILE A 41 -9.48 0.12 -2.45
N ARG A 42 -8.89 1.05 -3.18
CA ARG A 42 -9.57 2.27 -3.62
C ARG A 42 -9.59 2.31 -5.15
N LYS A 43 -10.68 2.81 -5.69
CA LYS A 43 -10.89 2.83 -7.14
C LYS A 43 -11.55 4.15 -7.58
N ASN A 44 -11.07 4.66 -8.71
CA ASN A 44 -11.77 5.69 -9.47
C ASN A 44 -11.87 5.24 -10.93
N VAL A 45 -12.29 6.12 -11.83
CA VAL A 45 -12.46 5.76 -13.25
C VAL A 45 -11.15 5.47 -13.98
N GLU A 46 -10.03 5.92 -13.44
CA GLU A 46 -8.73 5.80 -14.08
C GLU A 46 -7.89 4.65 -13.56
N GLU A 47 -8.00 4.34 -12.26
CA GLU A 47 -7.11 3.34 -11.65
C GLU A 47 -7.72 2.69 -10.43
N THR A 48 -7.13 1.56 -10.04
CA THR A 48 -7.44 0.86 -8.80
C THR A 48 -6.13 0.68 -8.03
N ILE A 49 -6.13 1.05 -6.76
CA ILE A 49 -4.93 1.02 -5.92
C ILE A 49 -5.19 0.23 -4.65
N ALA A 50 -4.27 -0.65 -4.31
CA ALA A 50 -4.27 -1.38 -3.05
C ALA A 50 -3.25 -0.73 -2.10
N LEU A 51 -3.72 -0.28 -0.95
CA LEU A 51 -2.88 0.26 0.12
C LEU A 51 -2.65 -0.86 1.13
N ILE A 52 -1.43 -1.34 1.23
CA ILE A 52 -1.06 -2.47 2.09
C ILE A 52 -0.27 -1.94 3.28
N PHE A 53 -0.71 -2.28 4.49
CA PHE A 53 -0.02 -1.90 5.73
C PHE A 53 0.33 -3.16 6.51
N ASN A 54 1.61 -3.36 6.76
CA ASN A 54 2.09 -4.45 7.60
C ASN A 54 2.47 -3.87 8.97
N CYS A 55 1.60 -4.06 9.94
CA CYS A 55 1.80 -3.56 11.31
C CYS A 55 2.52 -4.56 12.21
N SER A 56 2.88 -5.72 11.65
CA SER A 56 3.64 -6.74 12.41
C SER A 56 5.14 -6.41 12.37
N SER A 57 5.91 -7.08 13.20
CA SER A 57 7.37 -6.93 13.19
C SER A 57 8.04 -7.84 12.17
N ASN A 58 7.28 -8.68 11.50
CA ASN A 58 7.80 -9.66 10.52
C ASN A 58 7.31 -9.34 9.12
N ALA A 59 8.11 -9.71 8.12
CA ALA A 59 7.71 -9.58 6.72
C ALA A 59 6.51 -10.49 6.43
N LYS A 60 5.60 -10.02 5.57
CA LYS A 60 4.41 -10.77 5.14
C LYS A 60 4.37 -10.84 3.62
N ASN A 61 3.84 -11.94 3.10
CA ASN A 61 3.75 -12.18 1.67
C ASN A 61 2.37 -11.78 1.13
N PHE A 62 2.39 -11.10 -0.02
CA PHE A 62 1.18 -10.70 -0.76
C PHE A 62 1.40 -11.09 -2.22
N SER A 63 1.55 -12.39 -2.47
CA SER A 63 1.91 -12.93 -3.78
C SER A 63 0.89 -12.60 -4.88
N GLU A 64 -0.37 -12.34 -4.51
CA GLU A 64 -1.41 -11.94 -5.44
C GLU A 64 -1.12 -10.60 -6.14
N TYR A 65 -0.27 -9.78 -5.57
CA TYR A 65 0.12 -8.48 -6.13
C TYR A 65 1.53 -8.48 -6.71
N GLU A 66 2.21 -9.61 -6.69
CA GLU A 66 3.57 -9.71 -7.22
C GLU A 66 3.62 -9.32 -8.70
N GLY A 67 4.60 -8.53 -9.05
CA GLY A 67 4.77 -8.05 -10.43
C GLY A 67 4.03 -6.76 -10.75
N LYS A 68 3.10 -6.33 -9.89
CA LYS A 68 2.42 -5.06 -10.06
C LYS A 68 3.29 -3.92 -9.55
N TYR A 69 2.98 -2.69 -9.97
CA TYR A 69 3.84 -1.55 -9.64
C TYR A 69 3.60 -1.04 -8.22
N ASN A 70 4.68 -0.87 -7.48
CA ASN A 70 4.64 -0.29 -6.13
C ASN A 70 5.05 1.18 -6.19
N LEU A 71 4.06 2.07 -6.03
CA LEU A 71 4.28 3.52 -6.10
C LEU A 71 5.15 4.04 -4.96
N LEU A 72 5.06 3.41 -3.80
CA LEU A 72 5.81 3.86 -2.63
C LEU A 72 7.31 3.65 -2.78
N ARG A 73 7.70 2.59 -3.48
CA ARG A 73 9.11 2.25 -3.73
C ARG A 73 9.56 2.59 -5.15
N ASP A 74 8.63 2.98 -6.02
CA ASP A 74 8.89 3.30 -7.42
C ASP A 74 9.56 2.14 -8.16
N GLU A 75 9.04 0.92 -7.95
CA GLU A 75 9.57 -0.29 -8.56
C GLU A 75 8.48 -1.38 -8.60
N PRO A 76 8.65 -2.44 -9.41
CA PRO A 76 7.73 -3.57 -9.37
C PRO A 76 7.69 -4.22 -7.99
N PHE A 77 6.50 -4.59 -7.54
CA PHE A 77 6.33 -5.21 -6.24
C PHE A 77 6.85 -6.66 -6.26
N ASN A 78 7.66 -7.00 -5.28
CA ASN A 78 8.25 -8.35 -5.18
C ASN A 78 7.37 -9.36 -4.43
N GLY A 79 6.18 -8.96 -4.02
CA GLY A 79 5.25 -9.83 -3.30
C GLY A 79 5.44 -9.84 -1.78
N LYS A 80 6.34 -9.01 -1.26
CA LYS A 80 6.69 -9.03 0.15
C LYS A 80 6.68 -7.62 0.74
N VAL A 81 6.06 -7.47 1.91
CA VAL A 81 6.09 -6.22 2.69
C VAL A 81 6.82 -6.50 3.99
N GLU A 82 7.91 -5.77 4.21
CA GLU A 82 8.70 -5.91 5.42
C GLU A 82 7.91 -5.52 6.67
N GLY A 83 8.38 -5.94 7.85
CA GLY A 83 7.73 -5.58 9.10
C GLY A 83 7.68 -4.08 9.31
N LEU A 84 6.55 -3.58 9.81
CA LEU A 84 6.31 -2.15 10.09
C LEU A 84 6.50 -1.28 8.84
N ASP A 85 6.13 -1.80 7.69
CA ASP A 85 6.25 -1.11 6.41
C ASP A 85 4.91 -1.16 5.67
N ALA A 86 4.88 -0.56 4.49
CA ALA A 86 3.69 -0.47 3.67
C ALA A 86 4.03 -0.58 2.19
N ALA A 87 3.00 -0.78 1.37
CA ALA A 87 3.12 -0.75 -0.08
C ALA A 87 1.88 -0.08 -0.68
N VAL A 88 2.05 0.58 -1.80
CA VAL A 88 0.97 1.22 -2.55
C VAL A 88 1.02 0.63 -3.96
N ILE A 89 0.12 -0.29 -4.24
CA ILE A 89 0.17 -1.13 -5.44
C ILE A 89 -0.87 -0.69 -6.46
N VAL A 90 -0.44 -0.47 -7.69
CA VAL A 90 -1.34 -0.20 -8.82
C VAL A 90 -1.84 -1.53 -9.35
N LEU A 91 -3.14 -1.75 -9.27
CA LEU A 91 -3.75 -3.01 -9.72
C LEU A 91 -4.13 -3.02 -11.19
#